data_464f6d92286d13206fabedc778cb9928
#
_entry.id   464f6d92286d13206fabedc778cb9928
#
_cell.length_a   1.000
_cell.length_b   1.000
_cell.length_c   1.000
_cell.angle_alpha   90.00
_cell.angle_beta   90.00
_cell.angle_gamma   90.00
#
_symmetry.space_group_name_H-M   'P 1'
#
loop_
_entity.id
_entity.type
_entity.pdbx_description
1 polymer ?
#
loop_
_entity_poly.entity_id
_entity_poly.type
_entity_poly.pdbx_seq_one_letter_code
_entity_poly.pdbx_strand_id
1 'polypeptide(L)'
;MRIKKLLLAIATLTLVSATPVKHQFTAAEQQQISISTPGLFSRSNAFNIDLDALKPNEYSFPLPVGKATLRKNNVVEITTKDGDAVKAMFEGTVRLSRKHPDNSYVIVIRHRNGLETVYANNAENMVEVGQHVRAGQTIAIVGQRGGKFYCDFSIMIDGKRINPTAVVGLGSHRLHRHILLCEKQYNYINVSTIGEKVDFDDSKNFTTEDVFTKQSTYKWNLEEMKKGTWAYPLPGAKVISPYGGKRRHSGVDLKTKPKDEIVAAFDGVVTRSATHYGYGLCIVIKHANGLETLYSHQHKNLVKVGDKVKAGQVIGLTGRTGRATTEHLHFETIFKGRRFNPNLIFEHKSRGLQKATLTLTKNGGITQKRN
;
A
#
# COMPACT_ATOMS: atom_id res chain seq x y z
N MET A 1 37.17 41.89 -66.26
CA MET A 1 37.55 40.70 -65.49
C MET A 1 37.27 41.00 -64.00
N ARG A 2 36.13 40.46 -63.42
CA ARG A 2 35.70 40.74 -62.06
C ARG A 2 36.14 39.57 -61.14
N ILE A 3 37.04 39.85 -60.22
CA ILE A 3 37.52 38.92 -59.21
C ILE A 3 36.47 38.81 -58.11
N LYS A 4 35.84 37.64 -57.95
CA LYS A 4 34.94 37.34 -56.86
C LYS A 4 35.80 37.03 -55.64
N LYS A 5 35.66 37.84 -54.56
CA LYS A 5 36.22 37.56 -53.24
C LYS A 5 35.37 36.51 -52.56
N LEU A 6 35.96 35.34 -52.26
CA LEU A 6 35.37 34.28 -51.48
C LEU A 6 35.60 34.61 -50.00
N LEU A 7 34.54 34.92 -49.28
CA LEU A 7 34.53 35.08 -47.79
C LEU A 7 34.46 33.69 -47.17
N LEU A 8 35.54 33.29 -46.53
CA LEU A 8 35.62 32.08 -45.75
C LEU A 8 35.07 32.42 -44.34
N ALA A 9 33.87 31.93 -43.99
CA ALA A 9 33.31 32.05 -42.66
C ALA A 9 33.96 30.98 -41.76
N ILE A 10 34.80 31.40 -40.83
CA ILE A 10 35.35 30.54 -39.79
C ILE A 10 34.26 30.43 -38.69
N ALA A 11 33.61 29.27 -38.62
CA ALA A 11 32.72 28.95 -37.50
C ALA A 11 33.58 28.61 -36.28
N THR A 12 33.65 29.53 -35.33
CA THR A 12 34.22 29.27 -33.99
C THR A 12 33.26 28.36 -33.23
N LEU A 13 33.63 27.08 -33.11
CA LEU A 13 32.99 26.14 -32.25
C LEU A 13 33.30 26.49 -30.77
N THR A 14 32.41 27.21 -30.09
CA THR A 14 32.52 27.44 -28.65
C THR A 14 32.26 26.11 -27.97
N LEU A 15 33.28 25.44 -27.48
CA LEU A 15 33.17 24.36 -26.50
C LEU A 15 32.56 24.96 -25.23
N VAL A 16 31.26 24.79 -25.06
CA VAL A 16 30.62 24.99 -23.77
C VAL A 16 31.16 23.89 -22.88
N SER A 17 32.11 24.21 -22.02
CA SER A 17 32.55 23.32 -20.95
C SER A 17 31.33 23.07 -20.06
N ALA A 18 30.72 21.89 -20.17
CA ALA A 18 29.71 21.44 -19.26
C ALA A 18 30.36 21.38 -17.88
N THR A 19 30.01 22.34 -17.00
CA THR A 19 30.33 22.23 -15.57
C THR A 19 29.79 20.89 -15.10
N PRO A 20 30.58 20.03 -14.41
CA PRO A 20 30.11 18.76 -13.95
C PRO A 20 28.91 19.02 -13.02
N VAL A 21 27.75 18.50 -13.41
CA VAL A 21 26.54 18.54 -12.58
C VAL A 21 26.92 17.88 -11.26
N LYS A 22 27.00 18.68 -10.20
CA LYS A 22 27.31 18.20 -8.85
C LYS A 22 26.22 17.19 -8.49
N HIS A 23 26.50 15.91 -8.58
CA HIS A 23 25.52 14.87 -8.33
C HIS A 23 24.94 15.04 -6.93
N GLN A 24 23.64 15.15 -6.86
CA GLN A 24 22.85 15.32 -5.64
C GLN A 24 22.92 14.09 -4.72
N PHE A 25 23.47 12.98 -5.22
CA PHE A 25 23.52 11.67 -4.57
C PHE A 25 24.95 11.24 -4.26
N THR A 26 25.14 10.61 -3.10
CA THR A 26 26.42 10.00 -2.71
C THR A 26 26.77 8.81 -3.61
N ALA A 27 28.04 8.40 -3.63
CA ALA A 27 28.49 7.22 -4.38
C ALA A 27 27.72 5.94 -3.94
N ALA A 28 27.46 5.78 -2.66
CA ALA A 28 26.68 4.65 -2.14
C ALA A 28 25.22 4.66 -2.65
N GLU A 29 24.57 5.82 -2.70
CA GLU A 29 23.23 5.97 -3.26
C GLU A 29 23.17 5.67 -4.74
N GLN A 30 24.23 5.96 -5.50
CA GLN A 30 24.31 5.66 -6.92
C GLN A 30 24.62 4.19 -7.23
N GLN A 31 25.11 3.43 -6.26
CA GLN A 31 25.48 2.02 -6.43
C GLN A 31 24.49 1.02 -5.86
N GLN A 32 23.76 1.36 -4.79
CA GLN A 32 22.88 0.44 -4.09
C GLN A 32 21.41 0.71 -4.44
N ILE A 33 20.68 -0.33 -4.86
CA ILE A 33 19.24 -0.22 -5.11
C ILE A 33 18.51 0.06 -3.79
N SER A 34 18.81 -0.71 -2.75
CA SER A 34 18.18 -0.60 -1.42
C SER A 34 19.12 0.12 -0.46
N ILE A 35 18.91 1.41 -0.29
CA ILE A 35 19.67 2.25 0.66
C ILE A 35 18.71 3.24 1.33
N SER A 36 18.95 3.55 2.59
CA SER A 36 18.12 4.53 3.32
C SER A 36 18.18 5.91 2.67
N THR A 37 17.05 6.58 2.63
CA THR A 37 16.93 7.95 2.11
C THR A 37 17.38 8.94 3.17
N PRO A 38 18.46 9.71 2.94
CA PRO A 38 18.96 10.66 3.93
C PRO A 38 17.87 11.65 4.38
N GLY A 39 17.69 11.79 5.69
CA GLY A 39 16.79 12.79 6.28
C GLY A 39 15.28 12.46 6.21
N LEU A 40 14.86 11.41 5.51
CA LEU A 40 13.42 11.12 5.32
C LEU A 40 12.67 10.95 6.66
N PHE A 41 13.27 10.29 7.64
CA PHE A 41 12.70 10.08 8.98
C PHE A 41 13.42 10.86 10.08
N SER A 42 14.13 11.96 9.76
CA SER A 42 14.91 12.72 10.75
C SER A 42 14.05 13.47 11.77
N ARG A 43 12.83 13.85 11.41
CA ARG A 43 11.93 14.65 12.26
C ARG A 43 10.78 13.85 12.87
N SER A 44 10.42 12.72 12.27
CA SER A 44 9.32 11.88 12.71
C SER A 44 9.52 10.45 12.19
N ASN A 45 9.04 9.45 12.92
CA ASN A 45 9.00 8.08 12.46
C ASN A 45 7.84 7.78 11.49
N ALA A 46 7.06 8.80 11.13
CA ALA A 46 5.94 8.68 10.19
C ALA A 46 5.79 9.93 9.33
N PHE A 47 5.30 9.75 8.11
CA PHE A 47 4.89 10.82 7.21
C PHE A 47 3.77 10.35 6.28
N ASN A 48 3.06 11.32 5.68
CA ASN A 48 1.97 11.05 4.75
C ASN A 48 2.40 11.29 3.31
N ILE A 49 1.89 10.46 2.40
CA ILE A 49 1.97 10.68 0.95
C ILE A 49 0.54 10.84 0.43
N ASP A 50 0.22 12.03 -0.04
CA ASP A 50 -1.09 12.33 -0.62
C ASP A 50 -1.09 11.98 -2.11
N LEU A 51 -1.66 10.82 -2.44
CA LEU A 51 -1.85 10.37 -3.83
C LEU A 51 -3.10 10.98 -4.47
N ASP A 52 -4.04 11.50 -3.66
CA ASP A 52 -5.26 12.14 -4.18
C ASP A 52 -4.96 13.53 -4.76
N ALA A 53 -3.97 14.23 -4.21
CA ALA A 53 -3.53 15.54 -4.69
C ALA A 53 -2.83 15.51 -6.06
N LEU A 54 -2.38 14.34 -6.54
CA LEU A 54 -1.67 14.21 -7.82
C LEU A 54 -2.63 14.43 -9.01
N LYS A 55 -2.22 15.26 -9.95
CA LYS A 55 -2.95 15.48 -11.20
C LYS A 55 -2.81 14.28 -12.15
N PRO A 56 -3.71 14.08 -13.11
CA PRO A 56 -3.64 12.97 -14.06
C PRO A 56 -2.32 12.88 -14.84
N ASN A 57 -1.69 14.01 -15.14
CA ASN A 57 -0.41 14.10 -15.85
C ASN A 57 0.83 13.92 -14.95
N GLU A 58 0.65 13.79 -13.64
CA GLU A 58 1.72 13.55 -12.66
C GLU A 58 1.89 12.06 -12.32
N TYR A 59 1.18 11.21 -13.04
CA TYR A 59 1.24 9.76 -12.90
C TYR A 59 1.23 9.07 -14.28
N SER A 60 1.99 7.99 -14.40
CA SER A 60 1.95 7.04 -15.50
C SER A 60 2.25 5.63 -15.01
N PHE A 61 1.55 4.62 -15.51
CA PHE A 61 1.94 3.25 -15.25
C PHE A 61 3.24 2.90 -16.01
N PRO A 62 4.19 2.14 -15.42
CA PRO A 62 5.51 1.88 -16.03
C PRO A 62 5.46 1.29 -17.43
N LEU A 63 4.55 0.37 -17.70
CA LEU A 63 4.27 -0.20 -19.02
C LEU A 63 2.74 -0.20 -19.23
N PRO A 64 2.17 0.89 -19.79
CA PRO A 64 0.72 1.08 -19.85
C PRO A 64 -0.06 -0.04 -20.56
N VAL A 65 0.58 -0.71 -21.52
CA VAL A 65 0.00 -1.83 -22.28
C VAL A 65 0.38 -3.21 -21.72
N GLY A 66 1.24 -3.25 -20.70
CA GLY A 66 1.74 -4.48 -20.11
C GLY A 66 0.76 -5.17 -19.17
N LYS A 67 0.93 -6.47 -18.96
CA LYS A 67 0.19 -7.24 -17.96
C LYS A 67 0.98 -7.32 -16.66
N ALA A 68 0.48 -6.72 -15.60
CA ALA A 68 1.13 -6.66 -14.30
C ALA A 68 0.75 -7.86 -13.40
N THR A 69 1.76 -8.46 -12.77
CA THR A 69 1.59 -9.56 -11.83
C THR A 69 2.46 -9.34 -10.59
N LEU A 70 1.86 -9.30 -9.40
CA LEU A 70 2.62 -9.20 -8.16
C LEU A 70 3.39 -10.50 -7.90
N ARG A 71 4.70 -10.37 -7.71
CA ARG A 71 5.62 -11.45 -7.36
C ARG A 71 6.01 -11.37 -5.88
N LYS A 72 6.83 -12.33 -5.43
CA LYS A 72 7.41 -12.29 -4.08
C LYS A 72 8.22 -11.01 -3.85
N ASN A 73 8.38 -10.62 -2.58
CA ASN A 73 9.18 -9.45 -2.15
C ASN A 73 8.70 -8.11 -2.73
N ASN A 74 7.38 -7.97 -2.96
CA ASN A 74 6.77 -6.72 -3.45
C ASN A 74 7.33 -6.23 -4.79
N VAL A 75 7.67 -7.14 -5.68
CA VAL A 75 8.05 -6.86 -7.06
C VAL A 75 6.83 -7.11 -7.95
N VAL A 76 6.57 -6.21 -8.89
CA VAL A 76 5.59 -6.37 -9.96
C VAL A 76 6.32 -6.71 -11.24
N GLU A 77 6.12 -7.90 -11.76
CA GLU A 77 6.53 -8.26 -13.12
C GLU A 77 5.48 -7.72 -14.09
N ILE A 78 5.89 -6.85 -15.01
CA ILE A 78 5.00 -6.27 -16.02
C ILE A 78 5.44 -6.82 -17.39
N THR A 79 4.73 -7.84 -17.86
CA THR A 79 5.02 -8.50 -19.15
C THR A 79 4.46 -7.69 -20.32
N THR A 80 5.20 -7.63 -21.42
CA THR A 80 4.84 -6.84 -22.60
C THR A 80 5.50 -7.40 -23.85
N LYS A 81 5.74 -6.58 -24.88
CA LYS A 81 6.37 -6.95 -26.14
C LYS A 81 7.78 -6.39 -26.24
N ASP A 82 8.56 -6.91 -27.19
CA ASP A 82 9.87 -6.38 -27.53
C ASP A 82 9.82 -4.90 -27.93
N GLY A 83 10.82 -4.15 -27.52
CA GLY A 83 10.98 -2.74 -27.84
C GLY A 83 10.05 -1.78 -27.11
N ASP A 84 9.17 -2.26 -26.23
CA ASP A 84 8.27 -1.39 -25.47
C ASP A 84 9.04 -0.48 -24.49
N ALA A 85 8.60 0.79 -24.45
CA ALA A 85 9.22 1.82 -23.64
C ALA A 85 8.73 1.80 -22.19
N VAL A 86 9.67 1.66 -21.26
CA VAL A 86 9.41 1.81 -19.82
C VAL A 86 9.27 3.28 -19.47
N LYS A 87 8.20 3.64 -18.76
CA LYS A 87 7.84 5.02 -18.38
C LYS A 87 8.13 5.29 -16.90
N ALA A 88 8.60 6.50 -16.58
CA ALA A 88 8.68 6.96 -15.21
C ALA A 88 7.27 7.07 -14.61
N MET A 89 7.05 6.46 -13.43
CA MET A 89 5.74 6.45 -12.78
C MET A 89 5.33 7.82 -12.28
N PHE A 90 6.26 8.56 -11.70
CA PHE A 90 6.10 9.91 -11.16
C PHE A 90 7.27 10.80 -11.60
N GLU A 91 7.10 12.10 -11.42
CA GLU A 91 8.19 13.07 -11.52
C GLU A 91 9.26 12.81 -10.44
N GLY A 92 10.54 12.91 -10.80
CA GLY A 92 11.62 12.71 -9.84
C GLY A 92 13.01 12.89 -10.43
N THR A 93 14.02 12.54 -9.65
CA THR A 93 15.43 12.58 -10.07
C THR A 93 16.01 11.17 -10.09
N VAL A 94 16.68 10.81 -11.16
CA VAL A 94 17.34 9.51 -11.31
C VAL A 94 18.48 9.42 -10.29
N ARG A 95 18.35 8.50 -9.33
CA ARG A 95 19.34 8.27 -8.29
C ARG A 95 20.38 7.22 -8.70
N LEU A 96 19.94 6.23 -9.46
CA LEU A 96 20.76 5.12 -9.94
C LEU A 96 20.34 4.79 -11.37
N SER A 97 21.31 4.67 -12.26
CA SER A 97 21.14 4.17 -13.64
C SER A 97 22.40 3.41 -13.99
N ARG A 98 22.34 2.08 -14.00
CA ARG A 98 23.51 1.26 -14.27
C ARG A 98 23.19 -0.12 -14.82
N LYS A 99 24.20 -0.77 -15.36
CA LYS A 99 24.15 -2.18 -15.74
C LYS A 99 24.20 -3.08 -14.50
N HIS A 100 23.38 -4.10 -14.50
CA HIS A 100 23.34 -5.15 -13.47
C HIS A 100 24.29 -6.31 -13.85
N PRO A 101 24.83 -7.13 -12.90
CA PRO A 101 25.71 -8.25 -13.21
C PRO A 101 25.15 -9.30 -14.18
N ASP A 102 23.83 -9.40 -14.34
CA ASP A 102 23.17 -10.29 -15.28
C ASP A 102 22.98 -9.72 -16.69
N ASN A 103 23.73 -8.64 -17.00
CA ASN A 103 23.68 -7.89 -18.24
C ASN A 103 22.41 -7.06 -18.51
N SER A 104 21.41 -7.11 -17.66
CA SER A 104 20.27 -6.19 -17.71
C SER A 104 20.65 -4.81 -17.14
N TYR A 105 19.74 -3.84 -17.29
CA TYR A 105 19.93 -2.52 -16.71
C TYR A 105 18.86 -2.26 -15.64
N VAL A 106 19.19 -1.37 -14.68
CA VAL A 106 18.30 -0.95 -13.60
C VAL A 106 18.34 0.56 -13.42
N ILE A 107 17.17 1.14 -13.15
CA ILE A 107 16.99 2.55 -12.81
C ILE A 107 16.31 2.63 -11.44
N VAL A 108 16.75 3.59 -10.62
CA VAL A 108 16.02 4.03 -9.42
C VAL A 108 15.78 5.53 -9.52
N ILE A 109 14.52 5.93 -9.37
CA ILE A 109 14.12 7.33 -9.37
C ILE A 109 13.64 7.69 -7.96
N ARG A 110 14.17 8.78 -7.39
CA ARG A 110 13.74 9.37 -6.12
C ARG A 110 12.71 10.47 -6.38
N HIS A 111 11.59 10.40 -5.69
CA HIS A 111 10.48 11.35 -5.78
C HIS A 111 10.44 12.29 -4.57
N ARG A 112 9.88 13.50 -4.74
CA ARG A 112 9.79 14.51 -3.67
C ARG A 112 8.93 14.07 -2.49
N ASN A 113 7.99 13.15 -2.71
CA ASN A 113 7.09 12.63 -1.69
C ASN A 113 7.69 11.51 -0.81
N GLY A 114 8.99 11.21 -0.95
CA GLY A 114 9.68 10.17 -0.18
C GLY A 114 9.61 8.76 -0.77
N LEU A 115 8.89 8.56 -1.87
CA LEU A 115 8.93 7.31 -2.63
C LEU A 115 10.20 7.22 -3.48
N GLU A 116 10.64 5.99 -3.73
CA GLU A 116 11.55 5.62 -4.81
C GLU A 116 10.90 4.54 -5.67
N THR A 117 11.04 4.66 -6.99
CA THR A 117 10.60 3.64 -7.94
C THR A 117 11.79 2.97 -8.60
N VAL A 118 11.73 1.65 -8.71
CA VAL A 118 12.77 0.81 -9.28
C VAL A 118 12.25 0.15 -10.54
N TYR A 119 13.02 0.23 -11.61
CA TYR A 119 12.75 -0.36 -12.92
C TYR A 119 13.93 -1.25 -13.28
N ALA A 120 13.77 -2.55 -13.26
CA ALA A 120 14.83 -3.52 -13.53
C ALA A 120 14.45 -4.45 -14.68
N ASN A 121 15.43 -5.23 -15.15
CA ASN A 121 15.34 -6.04 -16.36
C ASN A 121 15.12 -5.18 -17.60
N ASN A 122 15.75 -3.99 -17.66
CA ASN A 122 15.77 -3.18 -18.88
C ASN A 122 16.85 -3.70 -19.85
N ALA A 123 16.59 -3.61 -21.16
CA ALA A 123 17.58 -3.86 -22.19
C ALA A 123 18.57 -2.69 -22.30
N GLU A 124 18.04 -1.47 -22.12
CA GLU A 124 18.79 -0.22 -22.20
C GLU A 124 18.17 0.82 -21.29
N ASN A 125 19.00 1.62 -20.60
CA ASN A 125 18.58 2.82 -19.89
C ASN A 125 18.77 4.04 -20.78
N MET A 126 17.76 4.92 -20.84
CA MET A 126 17.75 6.15 -21.64
C MET A 126 17.94 7.40 -20.76
N VAL A 127 18.27 7.24 -19.51
CA VAL A 127 18.44 8.33 -18.53
C VAL A 127 19.66 8.07 -17.66
N GLU A 128 20.29 9.17 -17.18
CA GLU A 128 21.50 9.15 -16.38
C GLU A 128 21.26 9.64 -14.96
N VAL A 129 22.18 9.31 -14.06
CA VAL A 129 22.15 9.78 -12.66
C VAL A 129 22.17 11.30 -12.59
N GLY A 130 21.30 11.87 -11.78
CA GLY A 130 21.10 13.32 -11.64
C GLY A 130 20.09 13.92 -12.62
N GLN A 131 19.68 13.18 -13.65
CA GLN A 131 18.66 13.65 -14.59
C GLN A 131 17.30 13.73 -13.93
N HIS A 132 16.61 14.87 -14.12
CA HIS A 132 15.24 15.05 -13.75
C HIS A 132 14.30 14.46 -14.81
N VAL A 133 13.30 13.69 -14.40
CA VAL A 133 12.32 13.06 -15.29
C VAL A 133 10.90 13.41 -14.87
N ARG A 134 10.00 13.48 -15.85
CA ARG A 134 8.55 13.70 -15.63
C ARG A 134 7.80 12.38 -15.64
N ALA A 135 6.64 12.34 -15.02
CA ALA A 135 5.72 11.20 -15.14
C ALA A 135 5.41 10.93 -16.63
N GLY A 136 5.43 9.66 -17.04
CA GLY A 136 5.20 9.23 -18.42
C GLY A 136 6.40 9.41 -19.37
N GLN A 137 7.49 10.03 -18.94
CA GLN A 137 8.71 10.11 -19.73
C GLN A 137 9.30 8.71 -19.95
N THR A 138 9.74 8.41 -21.18
CA THR A 138 10.49 7.17 -21.46
C THR A 138 11.85 7.22 -20.75
N ILE A 139 12.15 6.18 -19.99
CA ILE A 139 13.39 6.07 -19.20
C ILE A 139 14.23 4.86 -19.57
N ALA A 140 13.61 3.84 -20.19
CA ALA A 140 14.29 2.62 -20.60
C ALA A 140 13.52 1.91 -21.70
N ILE A 141 14.16 0.91 -22.31
CA ILE A 141 13.53 -0.12 -23.15
C ILE A 141 13.46 -1.41 -22.34
N VAL A 142 12.32 -2.11 -22.46
CA VAL A 142 12.09 -3.38 -21.78
C VAL A 142 13.12 -4.42 -22.15
N GLY A 143 13.59 -5.21 -21.18
CA GLY A 143 14.52 -6.31 -21.41
C GLY A 143 13.84 -7.66 -21.55
N GLN A 144 14.62 -8.63 -22.05
CA GLN A 144 14.19 -10.01 -22.21
C GLN A 144 14.93 -10.92 -21.23
N ARG A 145 14.21 -11.87 -20.62
CA ARG A 145 14.80 -12.96 -19.86
C ARG A 145 13.91 -14.20 -19.97
N GLY A 146 14.51 -15.36 -20.24
CA GLY A 146 13.79 -16.63 -20.38
C GLY A 146 12.71 -16.60 -21.46
N GLY A 147 12.97 -15.92 -22.59
CA GLY A 147 12.02 -15.80 -23.71
C GLY A 147 10.85 -14.83 -23.48
N LYS A 148 10.83 -14.10 -22.35
CA LYS A 148 9.77 -13.14 -22.02
C LYS A 148 10.32 -11.71 -21.94
N PHE A 149 9.58 -10.77 -22.49
CA PHE A 149 9.83 -9.33 -22.33
C PHE A 149 9.05 -8.80 -21.14
N TYR A 150 9.73 -8.25 -20.15
CA TYR A 150 9.10 -7.71 -18.95
C TYR A 150 10.00 -6.69 -18.23
N CYS A 151 9.39 -5.83 -17.46
CA CYS A 151 10.04 -4.97 -16.47
C CYS A 151 9.71 -5.48 -15.06
N ASP A 152 10.73 -5.64 -14.22
CA ASP A 152 10.55 -5.84 -12.78
C ASP A 152 10.44 -4.48 -12.11
N PHE A 153 9.24 -4.15 -11.67
CA PHE A 153 8.92 -2.87 -11.04
C PHE A 153 8.73 -3.03 -9.54
N SER A 154 9.26 -2.09 -8.76
CA SER A 154 8.96 -2.01 -7.32
C SER A 154 8.96 -0.57 -6.81
N ILE A 155 8.27 -0.35 -5.70
CA ILE A 155 8.20 0.93 -4.99
C ILE A 155 8.91 0.76 -3.65
N MET A 156 9.72 1.74 -3.27
CA MET A 156 10.47 1.74 -2.02
C MET A 156 10.22 3.01 -1.22
N ILE A 157 10.40 2.89 0.08
CA ILE A 157 10.52 3.99 1.05
C ILE A 157 11.71 3.67 1.95
N ASP A 158 12.64 4.59 2.10
CA ASP A 158 13.84 4.42 2.94
C ASP A 158 14.61 3.12 2.63
N GLY A 159 14.73 2.78 1.33
CA GLY A 159 15.39 1.57 0.87
C GLY A 159 14.62 0.25 1.08
N LYS A 160 13.41 0.30 1.63
CA LYS A 160 12.56 -0.87 1.87
C LYS A 160 11.44 -0.93 0.85
N ARG A 161 11.27 -2.09 0.20
CA ARG A 161 10.15 -2.31 -0.73
C ARG A 161 8.83 -2.33 0.03
N ILE A 162 7.88 -1.54 -0.43
CA ILE A 162 6.48 -1.55 0.00
C ILE A 162 5.62 -2.35 -0.98
N ASN A 163 4.43 -2.75 -0.57
CA ASN A 163 3.49 -3.40 -1.49
C ASN A 163 2.99 -2.38 -2.54
N PRO A 164 3.31 -2.56 -3.85
CA PRO A 164 2.90 -1.62 -4.87
C PRO A 164 1.37 -1.48 -5.03
N THR A 165 0.59 -2.49 -4.60
CA THR A 165 -0.87 -2.42 -4.64
C THR A 165 -1.46 -1.42 -3.63
N ALA A 166 -0.68 -0.89 -2.69
CA ALA A 166 -1.06 0.26 -1.87
C ALA A 166 -1.04 1.58 -2.66
N VAL A 167 -0.36 1.63 -3.80
CA VAL A 167 -0.19 2.83 -4.62
C VAL A 167 -1.00 2.75 -5.90
N VAL A 168 -1.06 1.58 -6.54
CA VAL A 168 -1.63 1.40 -7.88
C VAL A 168 -2.39 0.09 -8.04
N GLY A 169 -3.51 0.14 -8.77
CA GLY A 169 -4.26 -1.03 -9.20
C GLY A 169 -3.54 -1.76 -10.34
N LEU A 170 -3.07 -2.99 -10.11
CA LEU A 170 -2.29 -3.73 -11.09
C LEU A 170 -3.10 -4.15 -12.34
N GLY A 171 -4.40 -4.39 -12.20
CA GLY A 171 -5.27 -4.71 -13.33
C GLY A 171 -5.78 -3.48 -14.07
N SER A 172 -6.06 -2.39 -13.35
CA SER A 172 -6.57 -1.14 -13.92
C SER A 172 -5.47 -0.19 -14.40
N HIS A 173 -4.24 -0.38 -13.93
CA HIS A 173 -3.10 0.53 -14.09
C HIS A 173 -3.36 1.95 -13.57
N ARG A 174 -4.39 2.13 -12.73
CA ARG A 174 -4.78 3.43 -12.18
C ARG A 174 -4.15 3.66 -10.82
N LEU A 175 -3.71 4.88 -10.56
CA LEU A 175 -3.26 5.33 -9.25
C LEU A 175 -4.43 5.28 -8.26
N HIS A 176 -4.19 4.76 -7.06
CA HIS A 176 -5.16 4.88 -5.97
C HIS A 176 -5.23 6.32 -5.45
N ARG A 177 -6.44 6.81 -5.23
CA ARG A 177 -6.71 8.17 -4.77
C ARG A 177 -6.95 8.19 -3.27
N HIS A 178 -5.87 8.22 -2.49
CA HIS A 178 -5.90 8.24 -1.04
C HIS A 178 -4.58 8.76 -0.46
N ILE A 179 -4.55 8.99 0.84
CA ILE A 179 -3.34 9.35 1.56
C ILE A 179 -2.72 8.09 2.15
N LEU A 180 -1.43 7.87 1.89
CA LEU A 180 -0.66 6.81 2.55
C LEU A 180 -0.04 7.35 3.83
N LEU A 181 -0.22 6.67 4.95
CA LEU A 181 0.58 6.83 6.16
C LEU A 181 1.74 5.85 6.09
N CYS A 182 2.96 6.38 6.07
CA CYS A 182 4.20 5.63 6.01
C CYS A 182 4.91 5.73 7.36
N GLU A 183 5.01 4.62 8.09
CA GLU A 183 5.58 4.56 9.43
C GLU A 183 6.84 3.70 9.43
N LYS A 184 7.96 4.25 9.88
CA LYS A 184 9.21 3.51 10.03
C LYS A 184 9.12 2.59 11.24
N GLN A 185 9.31 1.31 10.99
CA GLN A 185 9.48 0.26 11.99
C GLN A 185 10.94 -0.22 11.96
N TYR A 186 11.34 -1.01 12.94
CA TYR A 186 12.75 -1.41 13.08
C TYR A 186 13.35 -1.96 11.77
N ASN A 187 12.67 -2.86 11.06
CA ASN A 187 13.19 -3.52 9.85
C ASN A 187 12.36 -3.32 8.58
N TYR A 188 11.23 -2.59 8.65
CA TYR A 188 10.33 -2.40 7.51
C TYR A 188 9.59 -1.06 7.62
N ILE A 189 8.99 -0.65 6.51
CA ILE A 189 8.06 0.48 6.48
C ILE A 189 6.63 -0.07 6.49
N ASN A 190 5.87 0.32 7.50
CA ASN A 190 4.46 0.08 7.55
C ASN A 190 3.75 1.12 6.69
N VAL A 191 2.96 0.67 5.72
CA VAL A 191 2.16 1.55 4.86
C VAL A 191 0.70 1.22 5.10
N SER A 192 -0.07 2.23 5.49
CA SER A 192 -1.52 2.17 5.65
C SER A 192 -2.17 3.35 4.95
N THR A 193 -3.44 3.22 4.61
CA THR A 193 -4.20 4.28 3.94
C THR A 193 -4.94 5.13 4.95
N ILE A 194 -4.93 6.46 4.76
CA ILE A 194 -5.72 7.42 5.52
C ILE A 194 -6.73 8.04 4.56
N GLY A 195 -8.02 7.91 4.86
CA GLY A 195 -9.08 8.66 4.17
C GLY A 195 -9.33 8.26 2.72
N GLU A 196 -9.48 6.96 2.43
CA GLU A 196 -9.91 6.53 1.10
C GLU A 196 -11.30 7.05 0.72
N LYS A 197 -11.36 7.90 -0.32
CA LYS A 197 -12.47 7.85 -1.26
C LYS A 197 -12.16 6.70 -2.21
N VAL A 198 -12.76 5.55 -2.01
CA VAL A 198 -12.64 4.43 -2.93
C VAL A 198 -13.61 4.69 -4.08
N ASP A 199 -13.08 5.16 -5.23
CA ASP A 199 -13.81 5.12 -6.49
C ASP A 199 -13.94 3.65 -6.92
N PHE A 200 -15.03 3.03 -6.51
CA PHE A 200 -15.47 1.75 -7.04
C PHE A 200 -16.39 1.99 -8.23
N ASP A 201 -15.84 1.94 -9.43
CA ASP A 201 -16.64 1.63 -10.61
C ASP A 201 -16.80 0.11 -10.64
N ASP A 202 -17.84 -0.37 -9.98
CA ASP A 202 -18.57 -1.58 -10.36
C ASP A 202 -19.94 -1.60 -9.68
N SER A 203 -20.94 -1.39 -10.52
CA SER A 203 -22.36 -1.46 -10.23
C SER A 203 -22.73 -2.72 -9.47
N LYS A 204 -22.94 -2.63 -8.17
CA LYS A 204 -24.06 -3.15 -7.35
C LYS A 204 -23.69 -3.18 -5.86
N ASN A 205 -24.21 -2.22 -5.11
CA ASN A 205 -24.52 -2.31 -3.67
C ASN A 205 -23.38 -2.32 -2.64
N PHE A 206 -22.27 -1.55 -2.82
CA PHE A 206 -21.45 -1.10 -1.72
C PHE A 206 -21.44 0.43 -1.68
N THR A 207 -22.29 1.03 -0.87
CA THR A 207 -22.19 2.47 -0.56
C THR A 207 -21.04 2.66 0.41
N THR A 208 -19.89 3.11 -0.07
CA THR A 208 -18.74 3.55 0.73
C THR A 208 -18.81 5.05 1.02
N GLU A 209 -19.96 5.68 0.84
CA GLU A 209 -20.14 7.05 1.33
C GLU A 209 -19.89 7.04 2.84
N ASP A 210 -18.96 7.89 3.28
CA ASP A 210 -18.79 8.14 4.72
C ASP A 210 -20.15 8.61 5.25
N VAL A 211 -20.78 7.75 6.05
CA VAL A 211 -22.12 8.03 6.62
C VAL A 211 -22.16 9.38 7.33
N PHE A 212 -21.00 9.99 7.60
CA PHE A 212 -20.86 11.29 8.25
C PHE A 212 -20.71 12.47 7.26
N THR A 213 -20.81 12.26 5.95
CA THR A 213 -20.81 13.37 4.97
C THR A 213 -22.02 14.26 5.12
N LYS A 214 -23.17 13.66 5.41
CA LYS A 214 -24.47 14.36 5.51
C LYS A 214 -25.02 14.45 6.93
N GLN A 215 -24.37 13.80 7.93
CA GLN A 215 -24.84 13.75 9.32
C GLN A 215 -23.68 13.71 10.31
N SER A 216 -23.89 14.27 11.51
CA SER A 216 -22.88 14.26 12.58
C SER A 216 -22.91 12.97 13.43
N THR A 217 -23.99 12.20 13.33
CA THR A 217 -24.20 10.95 14.10
C THR A 217 -24.80 9.89 13.18
N TYR A 218 -24.38 8.64 13.41
CA TYR A 218 -24.92 7.46 12.74
C TYR A 218 -25.40 6.45 13.78
N LYS A 219 -26.69 6.07 13.72
CA LYS A 219 -27.27 5.04 14.58
C LYS A 219 -27.16 3.68 13.90
N TRP A 220 -26.46 2.75 14.52
CA TRP A 220 -26.28 1.40 14.04
C TRP A 220 -27.00 0.41 14.94
N ASN A 221 -28.21 0.00 14.53
CA ASN A 221 -29.00 -1.00 15.24
C ASN A 221 -28.49 -2.40 14.91
N LEU A 222 -27.85 -3.04 15.88
CA LEU A 222 -27.25 -4.36 15.70
C LEU A 222 -28.31 -5.48 15.60
N GLU A 223 -29.49 -5.29 16.22
CA GLU A 223 -30.58 -6.28 16.13
C GLU A 223 -31.25 -6.35 14.76
N GLU A 224 -31.25 -5.22 14.03
CA GLU A 224 -31.81 -5.15 12.67
C GLU A 224 -30.86 -5.65 11.59
N MET A 225 -29.64 -6.05 11.97
CA MET A 225 -28.70 -6.56 11.00
C MET A 225 -29.17 -7.91 10.42
N LYS A 226 -29.30 -7.95 9.10
CA LYS A 226 -29.75 -9.14 8.38
C LYS A 226 -28.75 -10.28 8.50
N LYS A 227 -29.25 -11.50 8.59
CA LYS A 227 -28.40 -12.71 8.52
C LYS A 227 -27.55 -12.69 7.24
N GLY A 228 -26.24 -12.95 7.36
CA GLY A 228 -25.30 -12.92 6.25
C GLY A 228 -24.62 -11.56 6.01
N THR A 229 -25.02 -10.48 6.72
CA THR A 229 -24.31 -9.18 6.68
C THR A 229 -23.28 -9.02 7.80
N TRP A 230 -23.17 -9.99 8.66
CA TRP A 230 -22.19 -10.09 9.74
C TRP A 230 -21.83 -11.55 10.03
N ALA A 231 -20.67 -11.76 10.64
CA ALA A 231 -20.22 -13.05 11.15
C ALA A 231 -19.35 -12.86 12.40
N TYR A 232 -19.38 -13.83 13.30
CA TYR A 232 -18.44 -13.84 14.42
C TYR A 232 -17.03 -14.16 13.91
N PRO A 233 -15.98 -13.34 14.23
CA PRO A 233 -14.70 -13.37 13.52
C PRO A 233 -13.94 -14.69 13.59
N LEU A 234 -14.21 -15.51 14.63
CA LEU A 234 -13.67 -16.87 14.75
C LEU A 234 -14.80 -17.81 15.21
N PRO A 235 -15.47 -18.52 14.28
CA PRO A 235 -16.58 -19.40 14.61
C PRO A 235 -16.18 -20.46 15.66
N GLY A 236 -17.06 -20.71 16.62
CA GLY A 236 -16.79 -21.68 17.68
C GLY A 236 -15.83 -21.24 18.80
N ALA A 237 -15.23 -20.07 18.70
CA ALA A 237 -14.21 -19.61 19.65
C ALA A 237 -14.76 -19.34 21.06
N LYS A 238 -13.85 -19.49 22.04
CA LYS A 238 -13.99 -18.97 23.41
C LYS A 238 -13.05 -17.79 23.62
N VAL A 239 -13.45 -16.83 24.44
CA VAL A 239 -12.58 -15.73 24.88
C VAL A 239 -11.57 -16.27 25.90
N ILE A 240 -10.29 -16.00 25.65
CA ILE A 240 -9.20 -16.32 26.57
C ILE A 240 -8.58 -15.08 27.21
N SER A 241 -8.78 -13.90 26.61
CA SER A 241 -8.37 -12.61 27.17
C SER A 241 -9.37 -11.53 26.71
N PRO A 242 -10.10 -10.89 27.64
CA PRO A 242 -11.06 -9.84 27.28
C PRO A 242 -10.36 -8.51 26.98
N TYR A 243 -11.11 -7.59 26.36
CA TYR A 243 -10.68 -6.21 26.14
C TYR A 243 -10.42 -5.47 27.46
N GLY A 244 -9.39 -4.62 27.48
CA GLY A 244 -9.08 -3.75 28.61
C GLY A 244 -8.31 -4.42 29.74
N GLY A 245 -8.79 -4.29 30.97
CA GLY A 245 -8.14 -4.82 32.16
C GLY A 245 -6.81 -4.13 32.51
N LYS A 246 -6.07 -4.70 33.47
CA LYS A 246 -4.79 -4.14 33.96
C LYS A 246 -3.73 -4.00 32.87
N ARG A 247 -3.75 -4.87 31.84
CA ARG A 247 -2.82 -4.86 30.70
C ARG A 247 -3.22 -3.88 29.60
N ARG A 248 -4.34 -3.16 29.72
CA ARG A 248 -4.87 -2.26 28.68
C ARG A 248 -4.99 -2.97 27.33
N HIS A 249 -5.50 -4.21 27.34
CA HIS A 249 -5.62 -5.05 26.15
C HIS A 249 -6.51 -4.37 25.11
N SER A 250 -5.97 -4.18 23.90
CA SER A 250 -6.59 -3.36 22.85
C SER A 250 -7.68 -4.07 22.05
N GLY A 251 -7.84 -5.38 22.26
CA GLY A 251 -8.81 -6.23 21.58
C GLY A 251 -9.34 -7.35 22.46
N VAL A 252 -9.82 -8.39 21.86
CA VAL A 252 -10.22 -9.64 22.50
C VAL A 252 -9.44 -10.80 21.89
N ASP A 253 -8.92 -11.70 22.73
CA ASP A 253 -8.24 -12.90 22.25
C ASP A 253 -9.24 -14.07 22.23
N LEU A 254 -9.39 -14.62 21.04
CA LEU A 254 -10.34 -15.69 20.71
C LEU A 254 -9.57 -16.97 20.36
N LYS A 255 -9.96 -18.09 20.95
CA LYS A 255 -9.27 -19.38 20.77
C LYS A 255 -10.22 -20.49 20.37
N THR A 256 -9.77 -21.23 19.36
CA THR A 256 -10.32 -22.53 18.91
C THR A 256 -9.19 -23.53 18.76
N LYS A 257 -9.23 -24.36 17.73
CA LYS A 257 -8.14 -25.26 17.31
C LYS A 257 -7.08 -24.49 16.51
N PRO A 258 -5.86 -25.03 16.43
CA PRO A 258 -4.83 -24.48 15.55
C PRO A 258 -5.24 -24.48 14.08
N LYS A 259 -4.91 -23.37 13.38
CA LYS A 259 -5.18 -23.14 11.96
C LYS A 259 -6.67 -23.16 11.58
N ASP A 260 -7.55 -22.86 12.53
CA ASP A 260 -8.98 -22.65 12.24
C ASP A 260 -9.19 -21.39 11.39
N GLU A 261 -10.25 -21.41 10.63
CA GLU A 261 -10.61 -20.36 9.70
C GLU A 261 -11.06 -19.08 10.43
N ILE A 262 -10.38 -17.98 10.13
CA ILE A 262 -10.77 -16.64 10.53
C ILE A 262 -11.65 -16.07 9.43
N VAL A 263 -12.80 -15.51 9.81
CA VAL A 263 -13.73 -14.95 8.84
C VAL A 263 -13.89 -13.43 9.00
N ALA A 264 -14.18 -12.73 7.92
CA ALA A 264 -14.49 -11.30 7.95
C ALA A 264 -15.77 -11.06 8.76
N ALA A 265 -15.70 -10.16 9.74
CA ALA A 265 -16.82 -9.86 10.62
C ALA A 265 -17.99 -9.15 9.90
N PHE A 266 -17.68 -8.33 8.90
CA PHE A 266 -18.61 -7.59 8.06
C PHE A 266 -18.10 -7.51 6.64
N ASP A 267 -18.98 -7.13 5.71
CA ASP A 267 -18.58 -6.75 4.35
C ASP A 267 -17.60 -5.58 4.41
N GLY A 268 -16.54 -5.63 3.58
CA GLY A 268 -15.55 -4.56 3.59
C GLY A 268 -14.45 -4.74 2.56
N VAL A 269 -13.43 -3.90 2.70
CA VAL A 269 -12.23 -3.92 1.87
C VAL A 269 -11.01 -4.12 2.75
N VAL A 270 -10.13 -5.03 2.34
CA VAL A 270 -8.88 -5.29 3.04
C VAL A 270 -7.93 -4.12 2.85
N THR A 271 -7.61 -3.42 3.93
CA THR A 271 -6.66 -2.28 3.93
C THR A 271 -5.26 -2.67 4.39
N ARG A 272 -5.14 -3.84 5.05
CA ARG A 272 -3.86 -4.44 5.44
C ARG A 272 -3.93 -5.96 5.32
N SER A 273 -2.86 -6.56 4.81
CA SER A 273 -2.63 -8.00 4.83
C SER A 273 -1.12 -8.25 4.80
N ALA A 274 -0.47 -8.11 5.96
CA ALA A 274 0.98 -8.18 6.10
C ALA A 274 1.41 -8.44 7.54
N THR A 275 2.70 -8.69 7.76
CA THR A 275 3.29 -8.72 9.11
C THR A 275 3.28 -7.30 9.71
N HIS A 276 2.87 -7.20 10.97
CA HIS A 276 2.88 -5.96 11.74
C HIS A 276 3.56 -6.21 13.10
N TYR A 277 4.37 -5.23 13.54
CA TYR A 277 5.10 -5.36 14.79
C TYR A 277 4.18 -5.69 15.98
N GLY A 278 4.55 -6.73 16.73
CA GLY A 278 3.76 -7.24 17.85
C GLY A 278 2.55 -8.08 17.46
N TYR A 279 1.85 -7.75 16.39
CA TYR A 279 0.66 -8.45 15.90
C TYR A 279 0.97 -9.68 15.04
N GLY A 280 2.21 -9.81 14.54
CA GLY A 280 2.55 -10.86 13.58
C GLY A 280 1.85 -10.66 12.24
N LEU A 281 1.47 -11.73 11.56
CA LEU A 281 0.63 -11.67 10.38
C LEU A 281 -0.75 -11.13 10.77
N CYS A 282 -1.17 -10.04 10.15
CA CYS A 282 -2.45 -9.42 10.44
C CYS A 282 -3.17 -8.94 9.18
N ILE A 283 -4.48 -8.85 9.30
CA ILE A 283 -5.40 -8.28 8.32
C ILE A 283 -6.15 -7.15 8.98
N VAL A 284 -6.37 -6.05 8.25
CA VAL A 284 -7.32 -4.99 8.62
C VAL A 284 -8.33 -4.86 7.51
N ILE A 285 -9.61 -4.81 7.87
CA ILE A 285 -10.73 -4.62 6.94
C ILE A 285 -11.45 -3.34 7.32
N LYS A 286 -11.68 -2.46 6.34
CA LYS A 286 -12.49 -1.25 6.48
C LYS A 286 -13.91 -1.53 5.98
N HIS A 287 -14.89 -1.11 6.77
CA HIS A 287 -16.31 -1.31 6.53
C HIS A 287 -17.02 -0.01 6.17
N ALA A 288 -18.20 -0.10 5.54
CA ALA A 288 -18.94 1.04 5.00
C ALA A 288 -19.28 2.15 6.00
N ASN A 289 -19.46 1.80 7.28
CA ASN A 289 -19.78 2.77 8.35
C ASN A 289 -18.55 3.43 8.99
N GLY A 290 -17.36 3.28 8.41
CA GLY A 290 -16.11 3.81 8.93
C GLY A 290 -15.51 2.99 10.09
N LEU A 291 -16.12 1.86 10.42
CA LEU A 291 -15.56 0.85 11.31
C LEU A 291 -14.41 0.13 10.60
N GLU A 292 -13.38 -0.22 11.36
CA GLU A 292 -12.34 -1.16 10.93
C GLU A 292 -12.27 -2.33 11.90
N THR A 293 -11.96 -3.51 11.38
CA THR A 293 -11.66 -4.70 12.17
C THR A 293 -10.26 -5.19 11.88
N LEU A 294 -9.52 -5.53 12.94
CA LEU A 294 -8.16 -6.05 12.87
C LEU A 294 -8.14 -7.50 13.36
N TYR A 295 -7.46 -8.34 12.60
CA TYR A 295 -7.28 -9.77 12.84
C TYR A 295 -5.80 -10.06 12.88
N SER A 296 -5.24 -10.57 13.96
CA SER A 296 -3.80 -10.77 14.09
C SER A 296 -3.39 -12.12 14.67
N HIS A 297 -2.07 -12.31 14.77
CA HIS A 297 -1.39 -13.56 15.14
C HIS A 297 -1.64 -14.72 14.16
N GLN A 298 -2.02 -14.40 12.92
CA GLN A 298 -2.40 -15.41 11.93
C GLN A 298 -1.22 -16.31 11.55
N HIS A 299 -1.52 -17.56 11.22
CA HIS A 299 -0.60 -18.47 10.57
C HIS A 299 -0.44 -18.12 9.10
N LYS A 300 -1.56 -17.75 8.46
CA LYS A 300 -1.60 -17.39 7.03
C LYS A 300 -2.72 -16.38 6.77
N ASN A 301 -2.41 -15.33 6.02
CA ASN A 301 -3.39 -14.47 5.41
C ASN A 301 -3.82 -15.08 4.07
N LEU A 302 -5.13 -15.16 3.80
CA LEU A 302 -5.69 -15.73 2.57
C LEU A 302 -6.22 -14.65 1.62
N VAL A 303 -6.24 -13.38 2.06
CA VAL A 303 -6.65 -12.22 1.29
C VAL A 303 -5.51 -11.20 1.24
N LYS A 304 -5.55 -10.32 0.25
CA LYS A 304 -4.56 -9.25 0.03
C LYS A 304 -5.23 -7.89 0.10
N VAL A 305 -4.43 -6.84 0.28
CA VAL A 305 -4.88 -5.45 0.25
C VAL A 305 -5.64 -5.16 -1.04
N GLY A 306 -6.78 -4.49 -0.92
CA GLY A 306 -7.69 -4.18 -2.02
C GLY A 306 -8.77 -5.25 -2.27
N ASP A 307 -8.65 -6.44 -1.69
CA ASP A 307 -9.69 -7.46 -1.84
C ASP A 307 -10.98 -7.00 -1.15
N LYS A 308 -12.12 -7.10 -1.87
CA LYS A 308 -13.46 -6.98 -1.30
C LYS A 308 -13.82 -8.30 -0.63
N VAL A 309 -14.24 -8.24 0.60
CA VAL A 309 -14.64 -9.44 1.36
C VAL A 309 -16.08 -9.31 1.84
N LYS A 310 -16.76 -10.44 1.92
CA LYS A 310 -18.10 -10.56 2.48
C LYS A 310 -18.05 -11.05 3.91
N ALA A 311 -19.03 -10.63 4.72
CA ALA A 311 -19.22 -11.19 6.06
C ALA A 311 -19.24 -12.72 6.00
N GLY A 312 -18.47 -13.37 6.87
CA GLY A 312 -18.33 -14.83 6.88
C GLY A 312 -17.35 -15.40 5.85
N GLN A 313 -16.79 -14.58 4.94
CA GLN A 313 -15.73 -15.04 4.04
C GLN A 313 -14.46 -15.38 4.80
N VAL A 314 -13.83 -16.51 4.52
CA VAL A 314 -12.55 -16.91 5.11
C VAL A 314 -11.46 -15.97 4.61
N ILE A 315 -10.75 -15.33 5.54
CA ILE A 315 -9.71 -14.34 5.27
C ILE A 315 -8.32 -14.77 5.74
N GLY A 316 -8.23 -15.73 6.65
CA GLY A 316 -6.96 -16.21 7.20
C GLY A 316 -7.14 -17.43 8.08
N LEU A 317 -6.02 -17.91 8.62
CA LEU A 317 -5.96 -19.05 9.54
C LEU A 317 -5.34 -18.63 10.85
N THR A 318 -5.89 -19.10 11.99
CA THR A 318 -5.33 -18.84 13.33
C THR A 318 -3.89 -19.32 13.44
N GLY A 319 -3.09 -18.62 14.24
CA GLY A 319 -1.69 -18.92 14.42
C GLY A 319 -1.09 -18.32 15.69
N ARG A 320 0.24 -18.24 15.69
CA ARG A 320 1.04 -17.76 16.82
C ARG A 320 2.17 -16.82 16.39
N THR A 321 1.94 -16.04 15.32
CA THR A 321 2.94 -15.07 14.86
C THR A 321 2.95 -13.80 15.73
N GLY A 322 4.04 -13.03 15.67
CA GLY A 322 4.20 -11.84 16.49
C GLY A 322 4.49 -12.17 17.96
N ARG A 323 3.85 -11.45 18.87
CA ARG A 323 4.05 -11.63 20.33
C ARG A 323 3.13 -12.65 20.99
N ALA A 324 2.41 -13.44 20.21
CA ALA A 324 1.52 -14.45 20.74
C ALA A 324 2.30 -15.57 21.45
N THR A 325 1.94 -15.89 22.70
CA THR A 325 2.50 -17.02 23.47
C THR A 325 1.77 -18.32 23.18
N THR A 326 0.50 -18.25 22.79
CA THR A 326 -0.32 -19.40 22.40
C THR A 326 -1.01 -19.10 21.08
N GLU A 327 -1.49 -20.11 20.38
CA GLU A 327 -2.24 -19.94 19.15
C GLU A 327 -3.66 -19.41 19.44
N HIS A 328 -3.99 -18.26 18.86
CA HIS A 328 -5.27 -17.57 19.00
C HIS A 328 -5.45 -16.51 17.92
N LEU A 329 -6.66 -16.00 17.77
CA LEU A 329 -6.94 -14.76 17.04
C LEU A 329 -7.00 -13.61 18.06
N HIS A 330 -6.17 -12.59 17.90
CA HIS A 330 -6.39 -11.29 18.54
C HIS A 330 -7.23 -10.43 17.59
N PHE A 331 -8.39 -10.01 18.07
CA PHE A 331 -9.41 -9.28 17.30
C PHE A 331 -9.66 -7.89 17.89
N GLU A 332 -9.55 -6.85 17.07
CA GLU A 332 -9.82 -5.46 17.46
C GLU A 332 -10.95 -4.85 16.64
N THR A 333 -11.68 -3.94 17.25
CA THR A 333 -12.60 -3.02 16.58
C THR A 333 -12.07 -1.61 16.71
N ILE A 334 -12.05 -0.87 15.60
CA ILE A 334 -11.43 0.44 15.49
C ILE A 334 -12.44 1.37 14.80
N PHE A 335 -12.58 2.59 15.33
CA PHE A 335 -13.43 3.61 14.74
C PHE A 335 -12.70 4.95 14.74
N LYS A 336 -12.56 5.59 13.58
CA LYS A 336 -11.80 6.85 13.40
C LYS A 336 -10.41 6.78 14.08
N GLY A 337 -9.71 5.65 13.87
CA GLY A 337 -8.36 5.40 14.41
C GLY A 337 -8.29 5.07 15.91
N ARG A 338 -9.43 4.99 16.61
CA ARG A 338 -9.50 4.67 18.05
C ARG A 338 -10.03 3.26 18.26
N ARG A 339 -9.28 2.46 19.00
CA ARG A 339 -9.73 1.13 19.43
C ARG A 339 -10.84 1.25 20.47
N PHE A 340 -11.83 0.40 20.35
CA PHE A 340 -12.90 0.31 21.32
C PHE A 340 -13.24 -1.15 21.60
N ASN A 341 -14.01 -1.38 22.67
CA ASN A 341 -14.31 -2.71 23.14
C ASN A 341 -15.17 -3.50 22.15
N PRO A 342 -14.68 -4.63 21.59
CA PRO A 342 -15.46 -5.48 20.70
C PRO A 342 -16.78 -5.99 21.30
N ASN A 343 -16.90 -6.03 22.65
CA ASN A 343 -18.14 -6.37 23.33
C ASN A 343 -19.28 -5.37 23.10
N LEU A 344 -19.01 -4.17 22.57
CA LEU A 344 -20.08 -3.26 22.17
C LEU A 344 -20.82 -3.77 20.93
N ILE A 345 -20.17 -4.60 20.13
CA ILE A 345 -20.74 -5.20 18.90
C ILE A 345 -21.14 -6.66 19.13
N PHE A 346 -20.24 -7.47 19.68
CA PHE A 346 -20.40 -8.91 19.79
C PHE A 346 -20.72 -9.36 21.23
N GLU A 347 -21.72 -10.21 21.37
CA GLU A 347 -21.94 -11.00 22.55
C GLU A 347 -21.13 -12.31 22.44
N HIS A 348 -20.00 -12.37 23.13
CA HIS A 348 -19.01 -13.42 22.94
C HIS A 348 -19.47 -14.81 23.42
N LYS A 349 -20.42 -14.89 24.36
CA LYS A 349 -20.93 -16.17 24.88
C LYS A 349 -21.81 -16.87 23.84
N SER A 350 -22.71 -16.12 23.23
CA SER A 350 -23.57 -16.61 22.15
C SER A 350 -22.91 -16.56 20.78
N ARG A 351 -21.80 -15.82 20.65
CA ARG A 351 -21.13 -15.48 19.37
C ARG A 351 -22.07 -14.76 18.40
N GLY A 352 -22.99 -14.00 18.97
CA GLY A 352 -23.98 -13.19 18.29
C GLY A 352 -23.64 -11.70 18.31
N LEU A 353 -24.51 -10.89 17.75
CA LEU A 353 -24.49 -9.45 17.97
C LEU A 353 -25.13 -9.08 19.31
N GLN A 354 -24.71 -7.96 19.86
CA GLN A 354 -25.38 -7.36 21.02
C GLN A 354 -26.79 -6.90 20.62
N LYS A 355 -27.74 -7.07 21.54
CA LYS A 355 -29.09 -6.47 21.42
C LYS A 355 -29.01 -5.00 21.80
N ALA A 356 -28.54 -4.20 20.89
CA ALA A 356 -28.22 -2.79 21.16
C ALA A 356 -28.16 -1.95 19.91
N THR A 357 -28.34 -0.65 20.10
CA THR A 357 -28.06 0.37 19.09
C THR A 357 -26.79 1.12 19.48
N LEU A 358 -25.80 1.13 18.57
CA LEU A 358 -24.61 1.97 18.70
C LEU A 358 -24.88 3.33 18.04
N THR A 359 -24.53 4.41 18.72
CA THR A 359 -24.46 5.75 18.12
C THR A 359 -23.01 6.11 17.91
N LEU A 360 -22.63 6.21 16.65
CA LEU A 360 -21.31 6.63 16.20
C LEU A 360 -21.34 8.11 15.87
N THR A 361 -20.33 8.88 16.24
CA THR A 361 -20.25 10.31 15.94
C THR A 361 -19.12 10.61 14.95
N LYS A 362 -19.26 11.68 14.17
CA LYS A 362 -18.24 12.17 13.23
C LYS A 362 -16.85 12.35 13.88
N ASN A 363 -16.84 12.71 15.19
CA ASN A 363 -15.61 12.95 15.96
C ASN A 363 -15.05 11.68 16.62
N GLY A 364 -15.57 10.50 16.29
CA GLY A 364 -15.07 9.21 16.79
C GLY A 364 -15.64 8.78 18.14
N GLY A 365 -16.69 9.44 18.65
CA GLY A 365 -17.42 9.00 19.84
C GLY A 365 -18.28 7.77 19.53
N ILE A 366 -18.38 6.86 20.50
CA ILE A 366 -19.26 5.67 20.45
C ILE A 366 -20.02 5.58 21.75
N THR A 367 -21.33 5.51 21.66
CA THR A 367 -22.21 5.21 22.79
C THR A 367 -23.09 4.02 22.44
N GLN A 368 -23.46 3.24 23.45
CA GLN A 368 -24.33 2.07 23.31
C GLN A 368 -25.60 2.29 24.12
N LYS A 369 -26.76 2.05 23.49
CA LYS A 369 -28.04 1.91 24.15
C LYS A 369 -28.48 0.47 23.99
N ARG A 370 -28.66 -0.26 25.10
CA ARG A 370 -29.28 -1.58 25.08
C ARG A 370 -30.76 -1.41 24.82
N ASN A 371 -31.31 -2.24 23.98
CA ASN A 371 -32.76 -2.27 23.66
C ASN A 371 -33.49 -3.12 24.68
#